data_54dd231a62352d04265831e89188ccc1
#
_entry.id   54dd231a62352d04265831e89188ccc1
#
_cell.length_a   1.000
_cell.length_b   1.000
_cell.length_c   1.000
_cell.angle_alpha   90.00
_cell.angle_beta   90.00
_cell.angle_gamma   90.00
#
_symmetry.space_group_name_H-M   'P 1'
#
loop_
_entity.id
_entity.type
_entity.pdbx_description
1 polymer ?
#
loop_
_entity_poly.entity_id
_entity_poly.type
_entity_poly.pdbx_seq_one_letter_code
_entity_poly.pdbx_strand_id
1 'polypeptide(L)'
;MKLYHSNLNKKSRITRDPVAVSPVNELTALDPKQLKFQIAAALRIQNDYYPCFDWAFPPPITQKTPGSPAPQTLFRHPSVVPGRYSVYLHTPFCQSLCKFCYYPVIPGQQAGEMERYVEYLTREMALYAPELANDRCESVYVGGGTPTYLTPALLEKLLTSIHRHFRLTDDAEVTIESAPGTIPRDKIALLKEFGVNRLSYGIQTLDSALLATLNRDYSVSAAVRELEDAVAIIGNVNIDTMYGFDGESDDALHETLSTFVALGIPCVSIYALDGQRRNREIVRFEPSKDPYYERKIRIFRDARAFLTGQGFEPVLQNIFLQPARASYRHQLRRWNNVTLVALGMSSTGYAPRRIYQNHLSLKNYYAHIDEGKLPILESEEISQEIEIMREAVSQLRFTQVDLARLNEKYGVNLGAVFQDLIEALTELGYLQSEGRVLRLTDKAAPYNNIIPMLFAPDTLKAVIFGLPEEYRENFPLPHVLTQIGATQSAAMNPGGH
;
A
#
# COMPACT_ATOMS: atom_id res chain seq x y z
N MET A 1 10.34 -23.19 10.23
CA MET A 1 10.05 -23.42 8.81
C MET A 1 8.79 -24.23 8.49
N LYS A 2 8.13 -24.88 9.45
CA LYS A 2 6.91 -25.71 9.20
C LYS A 2 5.57 -25.04 9.53
N LEU A 3 5.53 -23.86 10.09
CA LEU A 3 4.29 -23.17 10.52
C LEU A 3 3.69 -22.18 9.52
N TYR A 4 4.43 -21.83 8.46
CA TYR A 4 3.97 -20.86 7.44
C TYR A 4 3.18 -21.48 6.28
N HIS A 5 3.25 -22.83 6.09
CA HIS A 5 2.63 -23.50 4.94
C HIS A 5 1.33 -24.26 5.24
N SER A 6 0.91 -24.39 6.51
CA SER A 6 -0.20 -25.30 6.83
C SER A 6 -1.61 -24.72 6.61
N ASN A 7 -1.76 -23.40 6.47
CA ASN A 7 -3.08 -22.78 6.28
C ASN A 7 -3.39 -22.30 4.85
N LEU A 8 -2.40 -22.28 3.95
CA LEU A 8 -2.62 -21.87 2.55
C LEU A 8 -3.06 -23.00 1.61
N ASN A 9 -3.05 -24.25 2.07
CA ASN A 9 -3.31 -25.44 1.22
C ASN A 9 -4.67 -26.12 1.44
N LYS A 10 -5.63 -25.54 2.13
CA LYS A 10 -7.01 -26.04 2.04
C LYS A 10 -7.67 -25.50 0.79
N LYS A 11 -7.35 -26.13 -0.35
CA LYS A 11 -8.07 -25.97 -1.62
C LYS A 11 -9.50 -26.49 -1.44
N SER A 12 -10.45 -25.61 -1.19
CA SER A 12 -11.81 -25.85 -1.69
C SER A 12 -11.82 -25.41 -3.16
N ARG A 13 -11.93 -26.36 -4.08
CA ARG A 13 -12.24 -26.07 -5.47
C ARG A 13 -13.66 -25.50 -5.51
N ILE A 14 -13.77 -24.19 -5.58
CA ILE A 14 -15.05 -23.52 -5.87
C ILE A 14 -14.95 -23.09 -7.33
N THR A 15 -15.71 -23.75 -8.19
CA THR A 15 -15.99 -23.28 -9.56
C THR A 15 -16.85 -22.03 -9.42
N ARG A 16 -16.41 -20.92 -10.01
CA ARG A 16 -17.09 -19.63 -9.95
C ARG A 16 -17.48 -19.21 -11.35
N ASP A 17 -18.76 -18.86 -11.50
CA ASP A 17 -19.19 -18.09 -12.64
C ASP A 17 -18.66 -16.65 -12.51
N PRO A 18 -18.22 -16.02 -13.61
CA PRO A 18 -17.73 -14.67 -13.58
C PRO A 18 -18.85 -13.72 -13.15
N VAL A 19 -18.62 -12.93 -12.11
CA VAL A 19 -19.50 -11.82 -11.79
C VAL A 19 -19.43 -10.85 -12.96
N ALA A 20 -20.52 -10.76 -13.73
CA ALA A 20 -20.64 -9.78 -14.79
C ALA A 20 -20.63 -8.39 -14.16
N VAL A 21 -19.61 -7.59 -14.47
CA VAL A 21 -19.56 -6.19 -14.07
C VAL A 21 -20.41 -5.40 -15.07
N SER A 22 -21.44 -4.76 -14.59
CA SER A 22 -22.31 -3.91 -15.41
C SER A 22 -21.55 -2.72 -16.00
N PRO A 23 -21.86 -2.28 -17.23
CA PRO A 23 -21.21 -1.11 -17.81
C PRO A 23 -21.43 0.16 -16.97
N VAL A 24 -20.51 1.13 -17.10
CA VAL A 24 -20.55 2.44 -16.37
C VAL A 24 -21.89 3.16 -16.50
N ASN A 25 -22.65 2.87 -17.57
CA ASN A 25 -23.96 3.46 -17.82
C ASN A 25 -25.09 2.95 -16.89
N GLU A 26 -24.83 1.93 -16.08
CA GLU A 26 -25.80 1.37 -15.13
C GLU A 26 -25.51 1.76 -13.65
N LEU A 27 -24.60 2.71 -13.42
CA LEU A 27 -24.49 3.38 -12.13
C LEU A 27 -25.75 4.24 -11.94
N THR A 28 -26.87 3.56 -11.64
CA THR A 28 -28.16 4.20 -11.42
C THR A 28 -28.09 5.16 -10.27
N ALA A 29 -28.80 6.29 -10.37
CA ALA A 29 -29.07 7.19 -9.26
C ALA A 29 -29.45 6.37 -8.02
N LEU A 30 -28.68 6.47 -6.96
CA LEU A 30 -28.93 5.70 -5.74
C LEU A 30 -30.21 6.24 -5.08
N ASP A 31 -31.12 5.35 -4.70
CA ASP A 31 -32.21 5.74 -3.81
C ASP A 31 -31.61 6.41 -2.55
N PRO A 32 -32.08 7.60 -2.13
CA PRO A 32 -31.55 8.32 -0.96
C PRO A 32 -31.48 7.47 0.31
N LYS A 33 -32.37 6.49 0.47
CA LYS A 33 -32.34 5.53 1.59
C LYS A 33 -31.16 4.56 1.46
N GLN A 34 -30.91 4.05 0.26
CA GLN A 34 -29.79 3.15 -0.02
C GLN A 34 -28.47 3.88 0.14
N LEU A 35 -28.39 5.13 -0.29
CA LEU A 35 -27.23 5.98 -0.12
C LEU A 35 -26.89 6.21 1.36
N LYS A 36 -27.90 6.60 2.17
CA LYS A 36 -27.72 6.75 3.62
C LYS A 36 -27.27 5.46 4.29
N PHE A 37 -27.82 4.33 3.85
CA PHE A 37 -27.42 3.01 4.34
C PHE A 37 -25.95 2.71 4.00
N GLN A 38 -25.52 2.98 2.77
CA GLN A 38 -24.14 2.75 2.33
C GLN A 38 -23.16 3.62 3.11
N ILE A 39 -23.47 4.90 3.33
CA ILE A 39 -22.64 5.80 4.12
C ILE A 39 -22.54 5.29 5.58
N ALA A 40 -23.68 4.95 6.18
CA ALA A 40 -23.69 4.44 7.55
C ALA A 40 -22.93 3.12 7.68
N ALA A 41 -23.06 2.21 6.71
CA ALA A 41 -22.36 0.94 6.68
C ALA A 41 -20.83 1.16 6.54
N ALA A 42 -20.42 2.08 5.67
CA ALA A 42 -19.01 2.43 5.51
C ALA A 42 -18.40 2.98 6.80
N LEU A 43 -19.08 3.93 7.43
CA LEU A 43 -18.61 4.51 8.69
C LEU A 43 -18.56 3.46 9.81
N ARG A 44 -19.52 2.52 9.85
CA ARG A 44 -19.51 1.42 10.82
C ARG A 44 -18.32 0.50 10.62
N ILE A 45 -18.01 0.13 9.36
CA ILE A 45 -16.83 -0.69 9.05
C ILE A 45 -15.57 0.03 9.51
N GLN A 46 -15.44 1.32 9.22
CA GLN A 46 -14.29 2.10 9.69
C GLN A 46 -14.24 2.18 11.22
N ASN A 47 -15.40 2.29 11.86
CA ASN A 47 -15.49 2.31 13.33
C ASN A 47 -15.07 0.98 13.94
N ASP A 48 -15.41 -0.13 13.31
CA ASP A 48 -15.06 -1.48 13.80
C ASP A 48 -13.56 -1.78 13.59
N TYR A 49 -12.91 -1.17 12.60
CA TYR A 49 -11.55 -1.52 12.17
C TYR A 49 -10.58 -0.34 12.08
N TYR A 50 -11.01 0.86 12.47
CA TYR A 50 -10.13 2.03 12.47
C TYR A 50 -8.95 1.83 13.44
N PRO A 51 -7.80 2.32 13.09
CA PRO A 51 -7.33 2.93 11.85
C PRO A 51 -6.57 1.96 10.96
N CYS A 52 -6.71 0.68 11.22
CA CYS A 52 -5.97 -0.42 10.61
C CYS A 52 -6.45 -0.78 9.22
N PHE A 53 -7.49 -0.11 8.74
CA PHE A 53 -8.10 -0.44 7.47
C PHE A 53 -7.24 0.06 6.32
N ASP A 54 -6.35 -0.81 5.84
CA ASP A 54 -5.63 -0.62 4.59
C ASP A 54 -5.96 -1.75 3.62
N TRP A 55 -6.44 -1.39 2.44
CA TRP A 55 -6.86 -2.36 1.44
C TRP A 55 -6.50 -1.88 0.03
N ALA A 56 -6.26 -2.84 -0.85
CA ALA A 56 -6.03 -2.57 -2.25
C ALA A 56 -7.35 -2.47 -3.01
N PHE A 57 -7.46 -1.53 -3.93
CA PHE A 57 -8.58 -1.45 -4.85
C PHE A 57 -8.12 -1.77 -6.28
N PRO A 58 -8.83 -2.57 -7.05
CA PRO A 58 -9.97 -3.39 -6.62
C PRO A 58 -9.55 -4.47 -5.62
N PRO A 59 -10.44 -4.88 -4.69
CA PRO A 59 -10.18 -6.06 -3.89
C PRO A 59 -10.10 -7.29 -4.81
N PRO A 60 -9.32 -8.33 -4.47
CA PRO A 60 -9.14 -9.51 -5.30
C PRO A 60 -10.39 -10.40 -5.28
N ILE A 61 -11.47 -9.95 -5.94
CA ILE A 61 -12.77 -10.61 -6.02
C ILE A 61 -13.05 -11.26 -7.37
N THR A 62 -12.24 -10.95 -8.39
CA THR A 62 -12.40 -11.49 -9.73
C THR A 62 -11.58 -12.76 -9.91
N GLN A 63 -11.82 -13.47 -10.99
CA GLN A 63 -11.10 -14.70 -11.28
C GLN A 63 -9.63 -14.39 -11.59
N LYS A 64 -8.75 -14.80 -10.69
CA LYS A 64 -7.34 -14.80 -10.96
C LYS A 64 -6.99 -15.88 -11.96
N THR A 65 -6.25 -15.52 -12.98
CA THR A 65 -5.70 -16.46 -13.94
C THR A 65 -4.36 -16.96 -13.39
N PRO A 66 -4.24 -18.25 -13.05
CA PRO A 66 -2.96 -18.82 -12.64
C PRO A 66 -1.97 -18.82 -13.79
N GLY A 67 -0.70 -18.65 -13.46
CA GLY A 67 0.42 -18.78 -14.38
C GLY A 67 1.01 -17.45 -14.85
N SER A 68 2.16 -17.57 -15.48
CA SER A 68 2.95 -16.43 -15.93
C SER A 68 2.57 -16.06 -17.36
N PRO A 69 1.98 -14.87 -17.59
CA PRO A 69 1.81 -14.35 -18.94
C PRO A 69 3.19 -14.04 -19.55
N ALA A 70 3.29 -14.12 -20.88
CA ALA A 70 4.45 -13.56 -21.56
C ALA A 70 4.48 -12.02 -21.36
N PRO A 71 5.68 -11.39 -21.33
CA PRO A 71 5.80 -9.93 -21.13
C PRO A 71 4.91 -9.13 -22.08
N GLN A 72 4.86 -9.49 -23.38
CA GLN A 72 4.02 -8.83 -24.38
C GLN A 72 2.53 -8.92 -24.06
N THR A 73 2.09 -10.01 -23.44
CA THR A 73 0.70 -10.18 -23.01
C THR A 73 0.38 -9.33 -21.79
N LEU A 74 1.36 -9.12 -20.91
CA LEU A 74 1.20 -8.28 -19.72
C LEU A 74 0.94 -6.83 -20.12
N PHE A 75 1.67 -6.30 -21.12
CA PHE A 75 1.57 -4.91 -21.59
C PHE A 75 0.71 -4.72 -22.84
N ARG A 76 -0.19 -5.66 -23.17
CA ARG A 76 -0.98 -5.63 -24.41
C ARG A 76 -1.94 -4.45 -24.53
N HIS A 77 -2.41 -3.88 -23.40
CA HIS A 77 -3.29 -2.73 -23.41
C HIS A 77 -2.47 -1.44 -23.35
N PRO A 78 -2.90 -0.38 -24.06
CA PRO A 78 -2.22 0.90 -24.00
C PRO A 78 -2.28 1.48 -22.59
N SER A 79 -1.17 2.04 -22.14
CA SER A 79 -1.12 2.75 -20.86
C SER A 79 -1.98 4.01 -20.89
N VAL A 80 -2.71 4.27 -19.83
CA VAL A 80 -3.44 5.53 -19.61
C VAL A 80 -2.50 6.72 -19.32
N VAL A 81 -1.22 6.41 -19.06
CA VAL A 81 -0.11 7.38 -18.96
C VAL A 81 1.02 6.89 -19.87
N PRO A 82 0.92 7.15 -21.20
CA PRO A 82 1.88 6.64 -22.17
C PRO A 82 3.32 7.12 -21.91
N GLY A 83 4.29 6.25 -22.21
CA GLY A 83 5.71 6.60 -22.12
C GLY A 83 6.25 6.71 -20.69
N ARG A 84 5.47 6.32 -19.67
CA ARG A 84 5.83 6.45 -18.27
C ARG A 84 5.50 5.19 -17.48
N TYR A 85 6.40 4.81 -16.56
CA TYR A 85 6.19 3.71 -15.62
C TYR A 85 6.93 3.96 -14.31
N SER A 86 6.62 3.15 -13.32
CA SER A 86 7.30 3.09 -12.02
C SER A 86 7.75 1.66 -11.74
N VAL A 87 8.76 1.49 -10.89
CA VAL A 87 9.32 0.19 -10.52
C VAL A 87 9.24 0.01 -9.00
N TYR A 88 8.71 -1.12 -8.56
CA TYR A 88 8.81 -1.60 -7.18
C TYR A 88 9.67 -2.85 -7.13
N LEU A 89 10.65 -2.89 -6.26
CA LEU A 89 11.49 -4.06 -6.00
C LEU A 89 11.27 -4.55 -4.58
N HIS A 90 10.88 -5.80 -4.44
CA HIS A 90 10.74 -6.43 -3.14
C HIS A 90 12.03 -7.17 -2.75
N THR A 91 12.62 -6.77 -1.62
CA THR A 91 13.72 -7.49 -0.99
C THR A 91 13.21 -8.14 0.29
N PRO A 92 13.07 -9.47 0.36
CA PRO A 92 12.37 -10.10 1.47
C PRO A 92 13.21 -10.24 2.76
N PHE A 93 14.45 -9.82 2.78
CA PHE A 93 15.37 -10.11 3.86
C PHE A 93 15.27 -9.10 5.01
N CYS A 94 15.27 -9.63 6.24
CA CYS A 94 15.34 -8.87 7.48
C CYS A 94 16.33 -9.51 8.43
N GLN A 95 16.89 -8.71 9.36
CA GLN A 95 17.70 -9.24 10.44
C GLN A 95 16.84 -10.12 11.38
N SER A 96 15.67 -9.64 11.76
CA SER A 96 14.72 -10.31 12.65
C SER A 96 13.28 -10.09 12.18
N LEU A 97 12.34 -10.90 12.70
CA LEU A 97 10.91 -10.74 12.42
C LEU A 97 10.27 -9.88 13.52
N CYS A 98 9.78 -8.69 13.13
CA CYS A 98 8.98 -7.85 14.02
C CYS A 98 7.62 -8.49 14.29
N LYS A 99 7.10 -8.38 15.53
CA LYS A 99 5.82 -9.03 15.91
C LYS A 99 4.59 -8.46 15.18
N PHE A 100 4.65 -7.24 14.71
CA PHE A 100 3.56 -6.62 13.94
C PHE A 100 3.64 -6.88 12.43
N CYS A 101 4.80 -7.34 11.90
CA CYS A 101 5.02 -7.44 10.47
C CYS A 101 4.17 -8.53 9.82
N TYR A 102 3.39 -8.19 8.81
CA TYR A 102 2.60 -9.11 7.99
C TYR A 102 3.14 -9.31 6.57
N TYR A 103 4.19 -8.58 6.21
CA TYR A 103 4.81 -8.71 4.89
C TYR A 103 5.51 -10.06 4.72
N PRO A 104 5.58 -10.58 3.48
CA PRO A 104 6.36 -11.77 3.16
C PRO A 104 7.85 -11.49 3.32
N VAL A 105 8.40 -11.80 4.49
CA VAL A 105 9.82 -11.57 4.82
C VAL A 105 10.51 -12.85 5.22
N ILE A 106 11.82 -12.89 5.07
CA ILE A 106 12.70 -14.02 5.38
C ILE A 106 13.77 -13.53 6.34
N PRO A 107 13.60 -13.76 7.65
CA PRO A 107 14.57 -13.28 8.65
C PRO A 107 15.82 -14.16 8.70
N GLY A 108 16.95 -13.55 9.07
CA GLY A 108 18.20 -14.26 9.40
C GLY A 108 18.87 -14.95 8.23
N GLN A 109 18.70 -14.48 6.99
CA GLN A 109 19.33 -15.10 5.83
C GLN A 109 20.84 -14.85 5.74
N GLN A 110 21.53 -15.85 5.24
CA GLN A 110 22.98 -15.79 5.01
C GLN A 110 23.32 -15.01 3.73
N ALA A 111 24.51 -14.45 3.67
CA ALA A 111 24.97 -13.63 2.56
C ALA A 111 24.85 -14.29 1.18
N GLY A 112 25.11 -15.60 1.07
CA GLY A 112 25.01 -16.33 -0.20
C GLY A 112 23.58 -16.39 -0.79
N GLU A 113 22.53 -16.46 0.06
CA GLU A 113 21.15 -16.40 -0.44
C GLU A 113 20.77 -14.98 -0.87
N MET A 114 21.24 -13.97 -0.17
CA MET A 114 21.02 -12.57 -0.56
C MET A 114 21.73 -12.26 -1.91
N GLU A 115 22.96 -12.74 -2.12
CA GLU A 115 23.68 -12.57 -3.37
C GLU A 115 22.94 -13.25 -4.54
N ARG A 116 22.52 -14.50 -4.34
CA ARG A 116 21.72 -15.23 -5.29
C ARG A 116 20.43 -14.48 -5.65
N TYR A 117 19.74 -13.96 -4.64
CA TYR A 117 18.50 -13.22 -4.87
C TYR A 117 18.70 -11.96 -5.71
N VAL A 118 19.74 -11.17 -5.42
CA VAL A 118 20.08 -9.96 -6.19
C VAL A 118 20.43 -10.32 -7.64
N GLU A 119 21.07 -11.47 -7.87
CA GLU A 119 21.33 -11.98 -9.24
C GLU A 119 20.00 -12.29 -9.97
N TYR A 120 19.07 -12.98 -9.31
CA TYR A 120 17.77 -13.30 -9.90
C TYR A 120 16.92 -12.04 -10.12
N LEU A 121 16.96 -11.04 -9.24
CA LEU A 121 16.34 -9.73 -9.48
C LEU A 121 16.90 -9.08 -10.76
N THR A 122 18.21 -9.13 -10.95
CA THR A 122 18.84 -8.60 -12.18
C THR A 122 18.36 -9.34 -13.43
N ARG A 123 18.22 -10.67 -13.37
CA ARG A 123 17.68 -11.47 -14.47
C ARG A 123 16.20 -11.17 -14.73
N GLU A 124 15.40 -10.98 -13.67
CA GLU A 124 14.00 -10.55 -13.80
C GLU A 124 13.88 -9.19 -14.48
N MET A 125 14.71 -8.19 -14.09
CA MET A 125 14.76 -6.89 -14.77
C MET A 125 15.00 -7.03 -16.27
N ALA A 126 15.91 -7.92 -16.67
CA ALA A 126 16.21 -8.16 -18.08
C ALA A 126 15.01 -8.73 -18.86
N LEU A 127 14.09 -9.47 -18.20
CA LEU A 127 12.87 -9.97 -18.86
C LEU A 127 11.86 -8.85 -19.16
N TYR A 128 11.84 -7.79 -18.34
CA TYR A 128 10.94 -6.64 -18.54
C TYR A 128 11.53 -5.57 -19.47
N ALA A 129 12.85 -5.42 -19.50
CA ALA A 129 13.52 -4.31 -20.16
C ALA A 129 13.16 -4.11 -21.65
N PRO A 130 12.98 -5.15 -22.48
CA PRO A 130 12.60 -4.98 -23.90
C PRO A 130 11.25 -4.27 -24.06
N GLU A 131 10.26 -4.60 -23.24
CA GLU A 131 8.91 -4.03 -23.31
C GLU A 131 8.85 -2.56 -22.87
N LEU A 132 9.83 -2.13 -22.07
CA LEU A 132 9.92 -0.80 -21.47
C LEU A 132 10.97 0.10 -22.16
N ALA A 133 11.61 -0.39 -23.24
CA ALA A 133 12.75 0.28 -23.86
C ALA A 133 12.45 1.70 -24.38
N ASN A 134 11.20 1.98 -24.74
CA ASN A 134 10.77 3.28 -25.24
C ASN A 134 10.19 4.22 -24.17
N ASP A 135 9.96 3.68 -22.98
CA ASP A 135 9.34 4.39 -21.87
C ASP A 135 10.37 4.89 -20.85
N ARG A 136 9.96 5.79 -19.98
CA ARG A 136 10.81 6.38 -18.93
C ARG A 136 10.29 5.99 -17.55
N CYS A 137 11.19 5.59 -16.68
CA CYS A 137 10.90 5.29 -15.28
C CYS A 137 10.91 6.57 -14.44
N GLU A 138 9.76 6.93 -13.88
CA GLU A 138 9.61 8.15 -13.06
C GLU A 138 9.89 7.92 -11.58
N SER A 139 9.82 6.67 -11.12
CA SER A 139 10.16 6.33 -9.74
C SER A 139 10.57 4.87 -9.59
N VAL A 140 11.50 4.66 -8.67
CA VAL A 140 11.92 3.33 -8.20
C VAL A 140 11.72 3.28 -6.69
N TYR A 141 11.11 2.20 -6.21
CA TYR A 141 10.93 1.97 -4.78
C TYR A 141 11.48 0.58 -4.43
N VAL A 142 12.54 0.54 -3.64
CA VAL A 142 13.14 -0.70 -3.13
C VAL A 142 12.66 -0.90 -1.70
N GLY A 143 11.80 -1.90 -1.51
CA GLY A 143 11.14 -2.13 -0.23
C GLY A 143 10.98 -3.60 0.12
N GLY A 144 10.10 -3.88 1.08
CA GLY A 144 9.69 -5.21 1.47
C GLY A 144 10.04 -5.63 2.88
N GLY A 145 11.20 -6.27 3.05
CA GLY A 145 11.78 -6.57 4.37
C GLY A 145 12.58 -5.37 4.88
N THR A 146 13.89 -5.44 4.72
CA THR A 146 14.81 -4.33 5.01
C THR A 146 15.88 -4.31 3.93
N PRO A 147 15.69 -3.58 2.83
CA PRO A 147 16.67 -3.54 1.72
C PRO A 147 18.09 -3.20 2.16
N THR A 148 18.23 -2.29 3.12
CA THR A 148 19.54 -1.90 3.66
C THR A 148 20.19 -2.96 4.56
N TYR A 149 19.54 -4.08 4.81
CA TYR A 149 20.16 -5.28 5.39
C TYR A 149 21.13 -5.95 4.40
N LEU A 150 20.96 -5.73 3.10
CA LEU A 150 21.95 -6.12 2.09
C LEU A 150 23.30 -5.44 2.35
N THR A 151 24.39 -6.14 2.00
CA THR A 151 25.75 -5.57 2.10
C THR A 151 25.91 -4.39 1.13
N PRO A 152 26.87 -3.47 1.37
CA PRO A 152 27.16 -2.38 0.43
C PRO A 152 27.39 -2.86 -1.01
N ALA A 153 28.15 -3.93 -1.20
CA ALA A 153 28.42 -4.50 -2.52
C ALA A 153 27.13 -5.04 -3.22
N LEU A 154 26.21 -5.63 -2.48
CA LEU A 154 24.95 -6.10 -3.03
C LEU A 154 24.00 -4.93 -3.35
N LEU A 155 24.00 -3.87 -2.55
CA LEU A 155 23.26 -2.64 -2.86
C LEU A 155 23.80 -1.96 -4.11
N GLU A 156 25.11 -1.84 -4.25
CA GLU A 156 25.76 -1.34 -5.46
C GLU A 156 25.37 -2.16 -6.70
N LYS A 157 25.46 -3.50 -6.62
CA LYS A 157 25.06 -4.41 -7.70
C LYS A 157 23.58 -4.22 -8.08
N LEU A 158 22.69 -4.10 -7.08
CA LEU A 158 21.27 -3.90 -7.29
C LEU A 158 20.97 -2.55 -7.96
N LEU A 159 21.50 -1.45 -7.42
CA LEU A 159 21.29 -0.10 -7.95
C LEU A 159 21.88 0.07 -9.34
N THR A 160 23.09 -0.47 -9.59
CA THR A 160 23.68 -0.52 -10.93
C THR A 160 22.78 -1.27 -11.91
N SER A 161 22.19 -2.40 -11.50
CA SER A 161 21.27 -3.17 -12.33
C SER A 161 20.00 -2.39 -12.66
N ILE A 162 19.46 -1.61 -11.73
CA ILE A 162 18.31 -0.73 -11.96
C ILE A 162 18.63 0.30 -13.06
N HIS A 163 19.75 1.00 -12.95
CA HIS A 163 20.17 1.99 -13.95
C HIS A 163 20.48 1.37 -15.32
N ARG A 164 20.95 0.13 -15.34
CA ARG A 164 21.26 -0.59 -16.60
C ARG A 164 20.00 -0.99 -17.36
N HIS A 165 18.93 -1.40 -16.66
CA HIS A 165 17.75 -1.99 -17.29
C HIS A 165 16.59 -1.01 -17.45
N PHE A 166 16.55 0.06 -16.66
CA PHE A 166 15.46 1.03 -16.68
C PHE A 166 15.96 2.44 -17.01
N ARG A 167 15.28 3.10 -17.92
CA ARG A 167 15.59 4.47 -18.34
C ARG A 167 14.94 5.46 -17.38
N LEU A 168 15.63 5.83 -16.31
CA LEU A 168 15.13 6.79 -15.34
C LEU A 168 14.96 8.18 -15.98
N THR A 169 13.94 8.95 -15.53
CA THR A 169 13.89 10.38 -15.79
C THR A 169 14.94 11.13 -14.95
N ASP A 170 15.32 12.32 -15.35
CA ASP A 170 16.35 13.11 -14.65
C ASP A 170 15.92 13.48 -13.22
N ASP A 171 14.60 13.55 -12.99
CA ASP A 171 13.94 13.85 -11.72
C ASP A 171 13.32 12.62 -11.05
N ALA A 172 13.69 11.40 -11.46
CA ALA A 172 13.14 10.17 -10.90
C ALA A 172 13.32 10.12 -9.38
N GLU A 173 12.25 9.73 -8.68
CA GLU A 173 12.34 9.43 -7.25
C GLU A 173 12.85 8.00 -7.05
N VAL A 174 14.01 7.86 -6.42
CA VAL A 174 14.60 6.57 -6.06
C VAL A 174 14.56 6.43 -4.54
N THR A 175 13.61 5.64 -4.08
CA THR A 175 13.38 5.36 -2.65
C THR A 175 13.97 4.03 -2.24
N ILE A 176 14.56 3.97 -1.04
CA ILE A 176 14.94 2.72 -0.40
C ILE A 176 14.42 2.67 1.04
N GLU A 177 13.90 1.51 1.44
CA GLU A 177 13.50 1.25 2.83
C GLU A 177 14.70 0.83 3.68
N SER A 178 14.68 1.25 4.95
CA SER A 178 15.71 0.92 5.93
C SER A 178 15.14 0.74 7.33
N ALA A 179 15.96 0.23 8.21
CA ALA A 179 15.67 0.07 9.63
C ALA A 179 16.89 0.40 10.48
N PRO A 180 16.72 0.77 11.76
CA PRO A 180 17.82 1.05 12.67
C PRO A 180 18.89 -0.04 12.70
N GLY A 181 20.16 0.37 12.72
CA GLY A 181 21.30 -0.52 12.71
C GLY A 181 21.68 -1.12 11.35
N THR A 182 20.97 -0.75 10.27
CA THR A 182 21.27 -1.29 8.93
C THR A 182 21.87 -0.27 7.97
N ILE A 183 21.96 1.00 8.37
CA ILE A 183 22.31 2.11 7.47
C ILE A 183 23.34 3.07 8.12
N PRO A 184 24.58 2.63 8.38
CA PRO A 184 25.62 3.51 8.84
C PRO A 184 25.94 4.60 7.80
N ARG A 185 26.56 5.70 8.23
CA ARG A 185 26.81 6.90 7.43
C ARG A 185 27.44 6.64 6.06
N ASP A 186 28.41 5.74 5.99
CA ASP A 186 29.09 5.34 4.76
C ASP A 186 28.13 4.65 3.78
N LYS A 187 27.20 3.83 4.28
CA LYS A 187 26.16 3.20 3.45
C LYS A 187 25.14 4.25 2.97
N ILE A 188 24.78 5.25 3.77
CA ILE A 188 23.92 6.37 3.31
C ILE A 188 24.62 7.13 2.17
N ALA A 189 25.92 7.40 2.30
CA ALA A 189 26.70 8.07 1.28
C ALA A 189 26.75 7.24 -0.03
N LEU A 190 26.97 5.94 0.07
CA LEU A 190 26.91 5.02 -1.07
C LEU A 190 25.55 5.08 -1.77
N LEU A 191 24.46 5.00 -1.02
CA LEU A 191 23.11 5.08 -1.59
C LEU A 191 22.89 6.39 -2.35
N LYS A 192 23.34 7.51 -1.79
CA LYS A 192 23.29 8.83 -2.45
C LYS A 192 24.07 8.86 -3.74
N GLU A 193 25.28 8.29 -3.77
CA GLU A 193 26.12 8.19 -4.96
C GLU A 193 25.43 7.42 -6.10
N PHE A 194 24.70 6.37 -5.76
CA PHE A 194 23.91 5.59 -6.72
C PHE A 194 22.51 6.16 -7.01
N GLY A 195 22.25 7.43 -6.69
CA GLY A 195 21.07 8.16 -7.08
C GLY A 195 19.86 7.97 -6.15
N VAL A 196 20.00 7.31 -5.01
CA VAL A 196 18.92 7.27 -4.00
C VAL A 196 18.72 8.69 -3.47
N ASN A 197 17.49 9.20 -3.64
CA ASN A 197 17.12 10.56 -3.25
C ASN A 197 15.94 10.63 -2.27
N ARG A 198 15.43 9.47 -1.85
CA ARG A 198 14.45 9.33 -0.77
C ARG A 198 14.76 8.11 0.08
N LEU A 199 14.69 8.25 1.41
CA LEU A 199 14.85 7.17 2.37
C LEU A 199 13.54 6.99 3.15
N SER A 200 13.04 5.75 3.29
CA SER A 200 11.97 5.42 4.22
C SER A 200 12.54 4.61 5.38
N TYR A 201 12.41 5.10 6.59
CA TYR A 201 13.11 4.57 7.75
C TYR A 201 12.11 4.07 8.79
N GLY A 202 12.06 2.75 8.98
CA GLY A 202 11.11 2.13 9.90
C GLY A 202 11.58 2.21 11.36
N ILE A 203 11.23 3.26 12.06
CA ILE A 203 11.50 3.43 13.51
C ILE A 203 10.42 2.74 14.35
N GLN A 204 9.18 2.97 14.04
CA GLN A 204 7.96 2.56 14.72
C GLN A 204 7.68 3.33 16.02
N THR A 205 8.63 3.40 16.95
CA THR A 205 8.54 4.15 18.21
C THR A 205 9.96 4.46 18.72
N LEU A 206 10.09 5.49 19.52
CA LEU A 206 11.33 5.80 20.28
C LEU A 206 11.22 5.33 21.75
N ASP A 207 10.09 4.74 22.16
CA ASP A 207 9.94 4.15 23.49
C ASP A 207 10.66 2.78 23.53
N SER A 208 11.72 2.71 24.33
CA SER A 208 12.55 1.51 24.45
C SER A 208 11.81 0.29 25.04
N ALA A 209 10.80 0.51 25.88
CA ALA A 209 9.99 -0.56 26.45
C ALA A 209 9.07 -1.17 25.37
N LEU A 210 8.47 -0.33 24.52
CA LEU A 210 7.68 -0.78 23.39
C LEU A 210 8.55 -1.49 22.34
N LEU A 211 9.77 -1.02 22.06
CA LEU A 211 10.68 -1.69 21.12
C LEU A 211 10.96 -3.13 21.51
N ALA A 212 11.22 -3.40 22.78
CA ALA A 212 11.42 -4.78 23.26
C ALA A 212 10.16 -5.65 23.04
N THR A 213 8.97 -5.08 23.25
CA THR A 213 7.68 -5.74 23.00
C THR A 213 7.51 -6.11 21.52
N LEU A 214 8.01 -5.28 20.60
CA LEU A 214 7.91 -5.43 19.15
C LEU A 214 8.95 -6.37 18.54
N ASN A 215 9.84 -6.95 19.35
CA ASN A 215 11.02 -7.70 18.89
C ASN A 215 11.93 -6.84 18.02
N ARG A 216 12.21 -5.60 18.50
CA ARG A 216 13.14 -4.66 17.87
C ARG A 216 14.28 -4.37 18.85
N ASP A 217 15.46 -4.86 18.49
CA ASP A 217 16.67 -4.70 19.30
C ASP A 217 17.61 -3.67 18.65
N TYR A 218 17.38 -2.39 18.98
CA TYR A 218 18.27 -1.32 18.59
C TYR A 218 18.34 -0.21 19.64
N SER A 219 19.46 0.50 19.67
CA SER A 219 19.64 1.67 20.53
C SER A 219 18.93 2.88 19.93
N VAL A 220 17.99 3.49 20.68
CA VAL A 220 17.32 4.72 20.26
C VAL A 220 18.31 5.83 19.92
N SER A 221 19.37 6.01 20.74
CA SER A 221 20.40 7.04 20.49
C SER A 221 21.22 6.75 19.22
N ALA A 222 21.45 5.49 18.86
CA ALA A 222 22.10 5.13 17.61
C ALA A 222 21.18 5.41 16.41
N ALA A 223 19.89 5.05 16.51
CA ALA A 223 18.90 5.34 15.49
C ALA A 223 18.75 6.85 15.23
N VAL A 224 18.75 7.66 16.28
CA VAL A 224 18.72 9.14 16.14
C VAL A 224 19.94 9.65 15.37
N ARG A 225 21.13 9.17 15.65
CA ARG A 225 22.34 9.56 14.88
C ARG A 225 22.27 9.14 13.41
N GLU A 226 21.75 7.93 13.13
CA GLU A 226 21.54 7.50 11.74
C GLU A 226 20.52 8.42 11.02
N LEU A 227 19.48 8.90 11.72
CA LEU A 227 18.51 9.85 11.17
C LEU A 227 19.14 11.22 10.89
N GLU A 228 19.98 11.74 11.79
CA GLU A 228 20.72 12.98 11.56
C GLU A 228 21.59 12.89 10.30
N ASP A 229 22.32 11.78 10.14
CA ASP A 229 23.11 11.50 8.95
C ASP A 229 22.22 11.38 7.68
N ALA A 230 21.09 10.70 7.77
CA ALA A 230 20.15 10.55 6.66
C ALA A 230 19.57 11.90 6.21
N VAL A 231 19.16 12.76 7.14
CA VAL A 231 18.68 14.12 6.83
C VAL A 231 19.77 14.95 6.19
N ALA A 232 21.00 14.90 6.72
CA ALA A 232 22.13 15.66 6.20
C ALA A 232 22.55 15.22 4.79
N ILE A 233 22.50 13.93 4.48
CA ILE A 233 23.02 13.37 3.22
C ILE A 233 21.91 13.27 2.15
N ILE A 234 20.75 12.70 2.48
CA ILE A 234 19.64 12.46 1.55
C ILE A 234 18.68 13.65 1.53
N GLY A 235 18.30 14.19 2.68
CA GLY A 235 17.35 15.29 2.84
C GLY A 235 15.88 14.86 2.82
N ASN A 236 15.41 14.13 1.79
CA ASN A 236 14.06 13.60 1.70
C ASN A 236 13.96 12.27 2.48
N VAL A 237 13.71 12.37 3.78
CA VAL A 237 13.62 11.24 4.70
C VAL A 237 12.20 11.11 5.21
N ASN A 238 11.63 9.92 5.06
CA ASN A 238 10.37 9.52 5.68
C ASN A 238 10.64 8.62 6.88
N ILE A 239 9.91 8.83 7.96
CA ILE A 239 9.89 7.93 9.11
C ILE A 239 8.56 7.20 9.16
N ASP A 240 8.61 5.86 9.26
CA ASP A 240 7.45 5.07 9.58
C ASP A 240 7.36 4.88 11.09
N THR A 241 6.27 5.35 11.69
CA THR A 241 5.99 5.23 13.13
C THR A 241 4.62 4.60 13.36
N MET A 242 4.44 3.98 14.51
CA MET A 242 3.21 3.25 14.85
C MET A 242 2.71 3.67 16.22
N TYR A 243 1.40 3.46 16.44
CA TYR A 243 0.73 3.70 17.72
C TYR A 243 -0.40 2.69 17.94
N GLY A 244 -0.97 2.70 19.15
CA GLY A 244 -2.05 1.80 19.52
C GLY A 244 -1.57 0.47 20.09
N PHE A 245 -0.37 0.44 20.65
CA PHE A 245 0.16 -0.71 21.38
C PHE A 245 -0.50 -0.87 22.74
N ASP A 246 -0.62 -2.10 23.21
CA ASP A 246 -1.05 -2.38 24.59
C ASP A 246 0.00 -1.85 25.58
N GLY A 247 -0.44 -1.06 26.55
CA GLY A 247 0.45 -0.42 27.54
C GLY A 247 1.17 0.85 27.07
N GLU A 248 0.95 1.30 25.84
CA GLU A 248 1.46 2.58 25.35
C GLU A 248 0.82 3.75 26.10
N SER A 249 1.59 4.78 26.48
CA SER A 249 1.04 6.02 27.01
C SER A 249 0.32 6.82 25.93
N ASP A 250 -0.62 7.69 26.31
CA ASP A 250 -1.32 8.56 25.35
C ASP A 250 -0.40 9.57 24.69
N ASP A 251 0.74 9.91 25.32
CA ASP A 251 1.70 10.90 24.84
C ASP A 251 2.86 10.28 24.04
N ALA A 252 3.02 8.95 24.02
CA ALA A 252 4.17 8.27 23.41
C ALA A 252 4.38 8.62 21.93
N LEU A 253 3.29 8.68 21.14
CA LEU A 253 3.38 9.10 19.75
C LEU A 253 3.75 10.57 19.63
N HIS A 254 3.18 11.45 20.47
CA HIS A 254 3.49 12.88 20.45
C HIS A 254 4.98 13.14 20.77
N GLU A 255 5.55 12.48 21.76
CA GLU A 255 6.96 12.58 22.13
C GLU A 255 7.85 12.11 20.99
N THR A 256 7.50 10.98 20.34
CA THR A 256 8.20 10.45 19.17
C THR A 256 8.16 11.45 18.00
N LEU A 257 6.98 12.00 17.69
CA LEU A 257 6.81 12.98 16.60
C LEU A 257 7.54 14.30 16.90
N SER A 258 7.54 14.76 18.16
CA SER A 258 8.26 15.96 18.58
C SER A 258 9.76 15.81 18.35
N THR A 259 10.31 14.64 18.63
CA THR A 259 11.72 14.32 18.33
C THR A 259 12.01 14.36 16.83
N PHE A 260 11.12 13.79 15.99
CA PHE A 260 11.31 13.82 14.53
C PHE A 260 11.25 15.25 13.97
N VAL A 261 10.35 16.08 14.48
CA VAL A 261 10.27 17.49 14.09
C VAL A 261 11.56 18.24 14.50
N ALA A 262 12.07 18.00 15.70
CA ALA A 262 13.30 18.61 16.18
C ALA A 262 14.55 18.18 15.36
N LEU A 263 14.57 16.94 14.88
CA LEU A 263 15.60 16.43 13.95
C LEU A 263 15.45 16.96 12.53
N GLY A 264 14.39 17.71 12.24
CA GLY A 264 14.12 18.25 10.91
C GLY A 264 13.70 17.19 9.90
N ILE A 265 13.09 16.09 10.32
CA ILE A 265 12.52 15.07 9.44
C ILE A 265 11.40 15.70 8.62
N PRO A 266 11.43 15.64 7.28
CA PRO A 266 10.45 16.32 6.45
C PRO A 266 9.22 15.46 6.07
N CYS A 267 9.21 14.16 6.37
CA CYS A 267 8.09 13.27 6.04
C CYS A 267 7.89 12.23 7.16
N VAL A 268 6.64 12.04 7.57
CA VAL A 268 6.26 11.07 8.61
C VAL A 268 5.05 10.27 8.17
N SER A 269 5.13 8.96 8.33
CA SER A 269 4.02 8.02 8.17
C SER A 269 3.62 7.49 9.53
N ILE A 270 2.33 7.64 9.89
CA ILE A 270 1.79 7.21 11.17
C ILE A 270 0.86 6.02 10.93
N TYR A 271 1.19 4.86 11.47
CA TYR A 271 0.38 3.67 11.34
C TYR A 271 -0.24 3.26 12.67
N ALA A 272 -1.54 3.05 12.68
CA ALA A 272 -2.12 2.35 13.81
C ALA A 272 -1.75 0.87 13.79
N LEU A 273 -1.48 0.31 14.94
CA LEU A 273 -1.23 -1.11 15.05
C LEU A 273 -2.50 -1.90 14.69
N ASP A 274 -2.36 -2.78 13.71
CA ASP A 274 -3.43 -3.64 13.22
C ASP A 274 -3.64 -4.84 14.16
N GLY A 275 -4.90 -5.11 14.52
CA GLY A 275 -5.33 -6.21 15.38
C GLY A 275 -5.36 -7.59 14.71
N GLN A 276 -4.48 -7.88 13.77
CA GLN A 276 -4.41 -9.20 13.11
C GLN A 276 -4.14 -10.33 14.11
N ARG A 277 -4.60 -11.55 13.78
CA ARG A 277 -4.47 -12.74 14.68
C ARG A 277 -3.05 -12.96 15.20
N ARG A 278 -2.03 -12.70 14.40
CA ARG A 278 -0.63 -12.86 14.80
C ARG A 278 -0.11 -11.78 15.74
N ASN A 279 -0.82 -10.66 15.85
CA ASN A 279 -0.45 -9.51 16.68
C ASN A 279 -1.20 -9.49 18.01
N ARG A 280 -2.06 -10.47 18.29
CA ARG A 280 -2.93 -10.50 19.50
C ARG A 280 -2.17 -10.45 20.82
N GLU A 281 -0.90 -10.80 20.80
CA GLU A 281 -0.03 -10.69 21.98
C GLU A 281 0.36 -9.24 22.31
N ILE A 282 0.30 -8.35 21.32
CA ILE A 282 0.71 -6.95 21.43
C ILE A 282 -0.43 -5.96 21.17
N VAL A 283 -1.62 -6.46 20.88
CA VAL A 283 -2.84 -5.68 20.62
C VAL A 283 -4.01 -6.38 21.29
N ARG A 284 -4.71 -5.68 22.15
CA ARG A 284 -6.07 -6.07 22.53
C ARG A 284 -7.02 -5.49 21.48
N PHE A 285 -7.59 -6.36 20.68
CA PHE A 285 -8.55 -5.99 19.66
C PHE A 285 -9.94 -6.49 20.05
N GLU A 286 -10.83 -5.56 20.42
CA GLU A 286 -12.29 -5.80 20.54
C GLU A 286 -13.02 -4.77 19.68
N PRO A 287 -13.51 -5.13 18.48
CA PRO A 287 -13.97 -4.20 17.47
C PRO A 287 -15.13 -3.29 17.88
N SER A 288 -16.06 -3.75 18.68
CA SER A 288 -17.34 -3.05 18.88
C SER A 288 -17.58 -2.46 20.27
N LYS A 289 -16.68 -2.66 21.21
CA LYS A 289 -16.83 -2.24 22.62
C LYS A 289 -15.59 -1.56 23.18
N ASP A 290 -14.67 -1.12 22.31
CA ASP A 290 -13.32 -0.83 22.71
C ASP A 290 -13.13 0.64 23.06
N PRO A 291 -12.84 0.98 24.33
CA PRO A 291 -12.23 2.25 24.69
C PRO A 291 -10.93 2.54 23.89
N TYR A 292 -10.30 1.50 23.35
CA TYR A 292 -9.16 1.55 22.44
C TYR A 292 -9.46 2.26 21.12
N TYR A 293 -10.65 2.10 20.56
CA TYR A 293 -11.02 2.71 19.30
C TYR A 293 -11.07 4.23 19.41
N GLU A 294 -11.81 4.75 20.39
CA GLU A 294 -11.88 6.19 20.65
C GLU A 294 -10.51 6.78 21.00
N ARG A 295 -9.72 6.01 21.77
CA ARG A 295 -8.35 6.37 22.08
C ARG A 295 -7.48 6.51 20.84
N LYS A 296 -7.52 5.53 19.93
CA LYS A 296 -6.76 5.56 18.67
C LYS A 296 -7.16 6.74 17.79
N ILE A 297 -8.46 7.03 17.68
CA ILE A 297 -8.95 8.22 16.94
C ILE A 297 -8.41 9.51 17.56
N ARG A 298 -8.45 9.63 18.90
CA ARG A 298 -7.93 10.79 19.61
C ARG A 298 -6.44 10.96 19.32
N ILE A 299 -5.63 9.92 19.58
CA ILE A 299 -4.18 9.94 19.30
C ILE A 299 -3.89 10.36 17.85
N PHE A 300 -4.63 9.82 16.89
CA PHE A 300 -4.46 10.20 15.49
C PHE A 300 -4.81 11.67 15.22
N ARG A 301 -5.92 12.17 15.77
CA ARG A 301 -6.33 13.57 15.61
C ARG A 301 -5.32 14.53 16.23
N ASP A 302 -4.81 14.19 17.41
CA ASP A 302 -3.80 14.99 18.11
C ASP A 302 -2.49 14.99 17.34
N ALA A 303 -2.03 13.85 16.85
CA ALA A 303 -0.85 13.73 15.99
C ALA A 303 -1.00 14.53 14.69
N ARG A 304 -2.18 14.43 14.04
CA ARG A 304 -2.49 15.22 12.84
C ARG A 304 -2.45 16.71 13.12
N ALA A 305 -3.12 17.17 14.19
CA ALA A 305 -3.13 18.56 14.58
C ALA A 305 -1.73 19.08 14.89
N PHE A 306 -0.93 18.30 15.62
CA PHE A 306 0.45 18.63 15.91
C PHE A 306 1.28 18.78 14.62
N LEU A 307 1.29 17.79 13.73
CA LEU A 307 2.08 17.83 12.49
C LEU A 307 1.63 18.98 11.56
N THR A 308 0.33 19.21 11.42
CA THR A 308 -0.16 20.34 10.62
C THR A 308 0.25 21.68 11.20
N GLY A 309 0.24 21.82 12.53
CA GLY A 309 0.78 22.98 13.24
C GLY A 309 2.28 23.20 13.04
N GLN A 310 3.04 22.15 12.69
CA GLN A 310 4.46 22.21 12.35
C GLN A 310 4.73 22.36 10.82
N GLY A 311 3.71 22.69 10.03
CA GLY A 311 3.83 22.93 8.60
C GLY A 311 3.90 21.66 7.73
N PHE A 312 3.46 20.53 8.27
CA PHE A 312 3.26 19.33 7.47
C PHE A 312 1.89 19.33 6.81
N GLU A 313 1.83 18.88 5.58
CA GLU A 313 0.58 18.66 4.85
C GLU A 313 0.24 17.16 4.79
N PRO A 314 -1.01 16.78 5.05
CA PRO A 314 -1.44 15.40 4.86
C PRO A 314 -1.54 15.07 3.36
N VAL A 315 -0.79 14.09 2.90
CA VAL A 315 -0.84 13.59 1.52
C VAL A 315 -1.59 12.26 1.40
N LEU A 316 -1.69 11.55 2.50
CA LEU A 316 -2.59 10.41 2.74
C LEU A 316 -3.17 10.57 4.15
N GLN A 317 -4.11 9.73 4.54
CA GLN A 317 -4.64 9.72 5.90
C GLN A 317 -3.53 9.76 6.94
N ASN A 318 -2.53 8.92 6.72
CA ASN A 318 -1.47 8.60 7.68
C ASN A 318 -0.08 9.09 7.27
N ILE A 319 0.06 9.82 6.15
CA ILE A 319 1.34 10.33 5.67
C ILE A 319 1.31 11.85 5.61
N PHE A 320 2.26 12.47 6.26
CA PHE A 320 2.43 13.89 6.40
C PHE A 320 3.80 14.32 5.91
N LEU A 321 3.88 15.34 5.08
CA LEU A 321 5.16 15.85 4.60
C LEU A 321 5.19 17.38 4.52
N GLN A 322 6.38 17.93 4.54
CA GLN A 322 6.66 19.34 4.25
C GLN A 322 6.95 19.49 2.75
N PRO A 323 6.05 20.06 1.92
CA PRO A 323 6.16 20.01 0.45
C PRO A 323 7.44 20.65 -0.11
N ALA A 324 7.99 21.65 0.58
CA ALA A 324 9.24 22.30 0.17
C ALA A 324 10.49 21.42 0.39
N ARG A 325 10.39 20.34 1.19
CA ARG A 325 11.53 19.52 1.62
C ARG A 325 11.42 18.05 1.29
N ALA A 326 10.20 17.55 1.05
CA ALA A 326 9.95 16.15 0.78
C ALA A 326 8.97 15.95 -0.38
N SER A 327 9.09 14.81 -1.04
CA SER A 327 8.16 14.31 -2.03
C SER A 327 7.82 12.84 -1.74
N TYR A 328 6.70 12.37 -2.32
CA TYR A 328 6.32 10.95 -2.27
C TYR A 328 5.70 10.57 -3.61
N ARG A 329 6.50 10.69 -4.68
CA ARG A 329 6.06 10.52 -6.05
C ARG A 329 5.69 9.09 -6.40
N HIS A 330 6.43 8.10 -5.87
CA HIS A 330 6.17 6.68 -6.17
C HIS A 330 4.74 6.29 -5.83
N GLN A 331 4.26 6.66 -4.64
CA GLN A 331 2.90 6.34 -4.22
C GLN A 331 1.85 7.09 -5.05
N LEU A 332 2.08 8.38 -5.36
CA LEU A 332 1.20 9.15 -6.23
C LEU A 332 1.09 8.53 -7.64
N ARG A 333 2.20 8.06 -8.21
CA ARG A 333 2.23 7.39 -9.52
C ARG A 333 1.43 6.09 -9.50
N ARG A 334 1.65 5.27 -8.48
CA ARG A 334 0.93 4.01 -8.29
C ARG A 334 -0.59 4.19 -8.31
N TRP A 335 -1.09 5.26 -7.70
CA TRP A 335 -2.51 5.53 -7.58
C TRP A 335 -3.11 6.33 -8.76
N ASN A 336 -2.30 6.85 -9.65
CA ASN A 336 -2.72 7.52 -10.88
C ASN A 336 -2.74 6.58 -12.10
N ASN A 337 -2.84 5.28 -11.89
CA ASN A 337 -2.80 4.25 -12.93
C ASN A 337 -1.57 4.34 -13.84
N VAL A 338 -0.45 4.83 -13.34
CA VAL A 338 0.85 4.66 -13.99
C VAL A 338 1.25 3.19 -13.88
N THR A 339 1.74 2.61 -14.96
CA THR A 339 2.26 1.24 -14.95
C THR A 339 3.26 1.06 -13.81
N LEU A 340 3.05 0.02 -12.98
CA LEU A 340 3.93 -0.36 -11.89
C LEU A 340 4.54 -1.73 -12.19
N VAL A 341 5.78 -1.75 -12.59
CA VAL A 341 6.56 -2.98 -12.75
C VAL A 341 7.00 -3.45 -11.38
N ALA A 342 6.48 -4.57 -10.93
CA ALA A 342 6.81 -5.14 -9.63
C ALA A 342 7.76 -6.33 -9.80
N LEU A 343 8.90 -6.27 -9.13
CA LEU A 343 10.00 -7.22 -9.18
C LEU A 343 10.22 -7.86 -7.81
N GLY A 344 10.69 -9.09 -7.84
CA GLY A 344 11.00 -9.84 -6.63
C GLY A 344 9.84 -10.69 -6.12
N MET A 345 10.16 -11.59 -5.21
CA MET A 345 9.22 -12.51 -4.57
C MET A 345 8.06 -11.75 -3.93
N SER A 346 6.83 -12.22 -4.10
CA SER A 346 5.58 -11.69 -3.52
C SER A 346 5.15 -10.29 -3.96
N SER A 347 5.92 -9.58 -4.78
CA SER A 347 5.57 -8.25 -5.25
C SER A 347 4.26 -8.26 -6.07
N THR A 348 3.52 -7.15 -6.00
CA THR A 348 2.29 -6.94 -6.76
C THR A 348 2.46 -5.75 -7.70
N GLY A 349 2.22 -5.98 -8.98
CA GLY A 349 2.32 -4.99 -10.03
C GLY A 349 0.99 -4.63 -10.68
N TYR A 350 1.04 -3.55 -11.45
CA TYR A 350 -0.06 -3.09 -12.28
C TYR A 350 0.45 -2.77 -13.68
N ALA A 351 -0.05 -3.49 -14.66
CA ALA A 351 0.03 -3.13 -16.07
C ALA A 351 -1.35 -2.62 -16.52
N PRO A 352 -1.48 -1.90 -17.65
CA PRO A 352 -2.76 -1.39 -18.11
C PRO A 352 -3.82 -2.49 -18.14
N ARG A 353 -4.91 -2.27 -17.41
CA ARG A 353 -6.03 -3.21 -17.23
C ARG A 353 -5.64 -4.59 -16.67
N ARG A 354 -4.51 -4.69 -15.96
CA ARG A 354 -4.07 -5.95 -15.36
C ARG A 354 -3.35 -5.75 -14.05
N ILE A 355 -3.75 -6.53 -13.05
CA ILE A 355 -3.03 -6.64 -11.77
C ILE A 355 -2.37 -8.02 -11.74
N TYR A 356 -1.17 -8.12 -11.22
CA TYR A 356 -0.45 -9.38 -11.13
C TYR A 356 0.35 -9.48 -9.82
N GLN A 357 0.62 -10.69 -9.40
CA GLN A 357 1.42 -10.99 -8.21
C GLN A 357 2.49 -12.02 -8.53
N ASN A 358 3.71 -11.75 -8.09
CA ASN A 358 4.82 -12.68 -8.20
C ASN A 358 4.71 -13.83 -7.19
N HIS A 359 5.42 -14.93 -7.44
CA HIS A 359 5.47 -16.09 -6.57
C HIS A 359 5.88 -15.73 -5.13
N LEU A 360 5.21 -16.38 -4.16
CA LEU A 360 5.38 -16.13 -2.73
C LEU A 360 6.56 -16.91 -2.11
N SER A 361 7.25 -17.74 -2.87
CA SER A 361 8.41 -18.52 -2.40
C SER A 361 9.61 -18.35 -3.31
N LEU A 362 10.80 -18.27 -2.74
CA LEU A 362 12.06 -18.20 -3.49
C LEU A 362 12.20 -19.35 -4.49
N LYS A 363 11.84 -20.57 -4.10
CA LYS A 363 11.94 -21.75 -4.95
C LYS A 363 11.20 -21.55 -6.28
N ASN A 364 9.94 -21.15 -6.24
CA ASN A 364 9.12 -20.97 -7.43
C ASN A 364 9.51 -19.70 -8.20
N TYR A 365 9.90 -18.65 -7.49
CA TYR A 365 10.41 -17.42 -8.06
C TYR A 365 11.64 -17.69 -8.93
N TYR A 366 12.63 -18.41 -8.40
CA TYR A 366 13.84 -18.79 -9.15
C TYR A 366 13.54 -19.71 -10.31
N ALA A 367 12.71 -20.72 -10.12
CA ALA A 367 12.38 -21.69 -11.15
C ALA A 367 11.80 -21.04 -12.43
N HIS A 368 10.92 -20.05 -12.26
CA HIS A 368 10.35 -19.33 -13.43
C HIS A 368 11.41 -18.51 -14.16
N ILE A 369 12.28 -17.82 -13.43
CA ILE A 369 13.36 -17.03 -14.03
C ILE A 369 14.38 -17.94 -14.74
N ASP A 370 14.66 -19.13 -14.20
CA ASP A 370 15.52 -20.12 -14.84
C ASP A 370 14.94 -20.61 -16.17
N GLU A 371 13.62 -20.69 -16.27
CA GLU A 371 12.90 -21.00 -17.51
C GLU A 371 12.76 -19.79 -18.47
N GLY A 372 13.32 -18.62 -18.14
CA GLY A 372 13.18 -17.40 -18.93
C GLY A 372 11.76 -16.80 -18.88
N LYS A 373 10.97 -17.13 -17.87
CA LYS A 373 9.59 -16.64 -17.67
C LYS A 373 9.53 -15.60 -16.58
N LEU A 374 8.55 -14.69 -16.67
CA LEU A 374 8.22 -13.79 -15.56
C LEU A 374 7.79 -14.62 -14.34
N PRO A 375 8.22 -14.30 -13.13
CA PRO A 375 7.91 -15.10 -11.94
C PRO A 375 6.51 -14.83 -11.40
N ILE A 376 5.53 -14.65 -12.27
CA ILE A 376 4.14 -14.31 -11.92
C ILE A 376 3.40 -15.59 -11.51
N LEU A 377 2.85 -15.57 -10.28
CA LEU A 377 2.01 -16.63 -9.74
C LEU A 377 0.60 -16.57 -10.34
N GLU A 378 0.04 -15.37 -10.41
CA GLU A 378 -1.33 -15.14 -10.87
C GLU A 378 -1.48 -13.72 -11.38
N SER A 379 -2.42 -13.53 -12.28
CA SER A 379 -2.79 -12.21 -12.78
C SER A 379 -4.30 -12.10 -12.95
N GLU A 380 -4.80 -10.88 -12.93
CA GLU A 380 -6.20 -10.54 -13.06
C GLU A 380 -6.37 -9.43 -14.09
N GLU A 381 -7.22 -9.65 -15.09
CA GLU A 381 -7.60 -8.61 -16.02
C GLU A 381 -8.80 -7.86 -15.47
N ILE A 382 -8.69 -6.55 -15.34
CA ILE A 382 -9.75 -5.66 -14.85
C ILE A 382 -10.45 -4.95 -16.03
N SER A 383 -11.74 -4.65 -15.88
CA SER A 383 -12.47 -3.85 -16.85
C SER A 383 -11.94 -2.39 -16.87
N GLN A 384 -12.25 -1.67 -17.96
CA GLN A 384 -11.92 -0.24 -18.03
C GLN A 384 -12.64 0.55 -16.94
N GLU A 385 -13.85 0.17 -16.58
CA GLU A 385 -14.62 0.76 -15.50
C GLU A 385 -13.90 0.63 -14.16
N ILE A 386 -13.43 -0.57 -13.81
CA ILE A 386 -12.67 -0.80 -12.57
C ILE A 386 -11.36 0.01 -12.60
N GLU A 387 -10.70 0.12 -13.75
CA GLU A 387 -9.50 0.92 -13.89
C GLU A 387 -9.76 2.41 -13.62
N ILE A 388 -10.85 2.97 -14.14
CA ILE A 388 -11.28 4.36 -13.89
C ILE A 388 -11.58 4.54 -12.40
N MET A 389 -12.38 3.65 -11.82
CA MET A 389 -12.75 3.71 -10.40
C MET A 389 -11.52 3.54 -9.50
N ARG A 390 -10.57 2.68 -9.88
CA ARG A 390 -9.31 2.52 -9.17
C ARG A 390 -8.57 3.85 -8.99
N GLU A 391 -8.50 4.66 -10.05
CA GLU A 391 -7.86 5.97 -9.95
C GLU A 391 -8.67 6.95 -9.10
N ALA A 392 -9.99 7.02 -9.29
CA ALA A 392 -10.86 7.92 -8.52
C ALA A 392 -10.82 7.61 -7.01
N VAL A 393 -11.01 6.33 -6.65
CA VAL A 393 -10.94 5.86 -5.26
C VAL A 393 -9.56 6.12 -4.65
N SER A 394 -8.50 5.84 -5.40
CA SER A 394 -7.14 6.02 -4.91
C SER A 394 -6.78 7.48 -4.71
N GLN A 395 -7.19 8.37 -5.61
CA GLN A 395 -6.96 9.81 -5.45
C GLN A 395 -7.72 10.39 -4.25
N LEU A 396 -8.95 9.95 -4.00
CA LEU A 396 -9.67 10.35 -2.79
C LEU A 396 -8.96 9.88 -1.51
N ARG A 397 -8.28 8.73 -1.54
CA ARG A 397 -7.40 8.30 -0.43
C ARG A 397 -6.22 9.26 -0.21
N PHE A 398 -5.78 9.97 -1.25
CA PHE A 398 -4.86 11.11 -1.15
C PHE A 398 -5.54 12.41 -0.72
N THR A 399 -6.71 12.30 -0.11
CA THR A 399 -7.52 13.41 0.41
C THR A 399 -8.24 14.25 -0.63
N GLN A 400 -7.95 14.12 -1.91
CA GLN A 400 -8.60 14.92 -2.96
C GLN A 400 -8.59 14.23 -4.33
N VAL A 401 -9.58 14.56 -5.15
CA VAL A 401 -9.66 14.12 -6.54
C VAL A 401 -10.07 15.27 -7.47
N ASP A 402 -9.39 15.40 -8.60
CA ASP A 402 -9.78 16.29 -9.70
C ASP A 402 -10.68 15.50 -10.68
N LEU A 403 -11.99 15.53 -10.47
CA LEU A 403 -12.94 14.82 -11.32
C LEU A 403 -12.92 15.33 -12.77
N ALA A 404 -12.70 16.63 -13.01
CA ALA A 404 -12.64 17.16 -14.36
C ALA A 404 -11.46 16.57 -15.13
N ARG A 405 -10.30 16.44 -14.49
CA ARG A 405 -9.14 15.78 -15.06
C ARG A 405 -9.40 14.31 -15.38
N LEU A 406 -10.07 13.58 -14.49
CA LEU A 406 -10.42 12.19 -14.75
C LEU A 406 -11.44 12.07 -15.89
N ASN A 407 -12.43 12.95 -15.93
CA ASN A 407 -13.41 12.99 -17.00
C ASN A 407 -12.73 13.21 -18.37
N GLU A 408 -11.81 14.16 -18.45
CA GLU A 408 -11.01 14.43 -19.66
C GLU A 408 -10.14 13.23 -20.04
N LYS A 409 -9.43 12.64 -19.06
CA LYS A 409 -8.54 11.50 -19.27
C LYS A 409 -9.24 10.27 -19.80
N TYR A 410 -10.44 9.97 -19.31
CA TYR A 410 -11.16 8.72 -19.61
C TYR A 410 -12.39 8.90 -20.51
N GLY A 411 -12.75 10.13 -20.88
CA GLY A 411 -13.94 10.42 -21.69
C GLY A 411 -15.25 10.10 -20.97
N VAL A 412 -15.33 10.28 -19.66
CA VAL A 412 -16.48 9.97 -18.81
C VAL A 412 -16.95 11.22 -18.05
N ASN A 413 -18.12 11.17 -17.42
CA ASN A 413 -18.58 12.22 -16.51
C ASN A 413 -18.85 11.68 -15.11
N LEU A 414 -17.77 11.52 -14.35
CA LEU A 414 -17.84 10.98 -12.97
C LEU A 414 -18.60 11.90 -12.01
N GLY A 415 -18.59 13.22 -12.25
CA GLY A 415 -19.38 14.16 -11.47
C GLY A 415 -20.89 13.89 -11.57
N ALA A 416 -21.38 13.61 -12.78
CA ALA A 416 -22.79 13.21 -12.98
C ALA A 416 -23.08 11.81 -12.44
N VAL A 417 -22.15 10.87 -12.62
CA VAL A 417 -22.30 9.48 -12.10
C VAL A 417 -22.44 9.47 -10.59
N PHE A 418 -21.69 10.30 -9.86
CA PHE A 418 -21.67 10.33 -8.41
C PHE A 418 -22.36 11.55 -7.79
N GLN A 419 -23.21 12.26 -8.56
CA GLN A 419 -23.81 13.51 -8.09
C GLN A 419 -24.47 13.37 -6.73
N ASP A 420 -25.38 12.43 -6.55
CA ASP A 420 -26.14 12.24 -5.31
C ASP A 420 -25.22 11.89 -4.14
N LEU A 421 -24.18 11.09 -4.38
CA LEU A 421 -23.20 10.71 -3.37
C LEU A 421 -22.34 11.92 -2.94
N ILE A 422 -21.89 12.72 -3.91
CA ILE A 422 -21.10 13.93 -3.66
C ILE A 422 -21.92 14.94 -2.86
N GLU A 423 -23.19 15.15 -3.23
CA GLU A 423 -24.12 16.03 -2.53
C GLU A 423 -24.33 15.56 -1.09
N ALA A 424 -24.65 14.27 -0.88
CA ALA A 424 -24.88 13.72 0.46
C ALA A 424 -23.63 13.79 1.36
N LEU A 425 -22.44 13.45 0.83
CA LEU A 425 -21.20 13.54 1.59
C LEU A 425 -20.82 15.00 1.90
N THR A 426 -21.17 15.95 1.02
CA THR A 426 -20.96 17.38 1.23
C THR A 426 -21.92 17.91 2.31
N GLU A 427 -23.18 17.56 2.25
CA GLU A 427 -24.18 17.92 3.30
C GLU A 427 -23.81 17.36 4.66
N LEU A 428 -23.26 16.14 4.70
CA LEU A 428 -22.77 15.51 5.92
C LEU A 428 -21.43 16.09 6.40
N GLY A 429 -20.80 16.98 5.60
CA GLY A 429 -19.55 17.64 5.94
C GLY A 429 -18.31 16.75 5.81
N TYR A 430 -18.34 15.68 5.02
CA TYR A 430 -17.19 14.81 4.74
C TYR A 430 -16.44 15.21 3.47
N LEU A 431 -17.12 15.87 2.51
CA LEU A 431 -16.52 16.41 1.30
C LEU A 431 -16.73 17.91 1.22
N GLN A 432 -15.81 18.59 0.57
CA GLN A 432 -15.94 19.95 0.10
C GLN A 432 -15.49 20.06 -1.34
N SER A 433 -16.12 20.97 -2.10
CA SER A 433 -15.76 21.27 -3.47
C SER A 433 -14.95 22.57 -3.53
N GLU A 434 -13.76 22.51 -4.12
CA GLU A 434 -12.91 23.67 -4.39
C GLU A 434 -12.71 23.78 -5.91
N GLY A 435 -13.66 24.46 -6.57
CA GLY A 435 -13.69 24.53 -8.03
C GLY A 435 -13.95 23.14 -8.63
N ARG A 436 -12.94 22.57 -9.32
CA ARG A 436 -13.04 21.24 -9.95
C ARG A 436 -12.53 20.09 -9.08
N VAL A 437 -11.99 20.39 -7.91
CA VAL A 437 -11.40 19.42 -7.00
C VAL A 437 -12.38 19.10 -5.88
N LEU A 438 -12.64 17.83 -5.64
CA LEU A 438 -13.28 17.34 -4.43
C LEU A 438 -12.22 16.99 -3.39
N ARG A 439 -12.39 17.49 -2.18
CA ARG A 439 -11.47 17.28 -1.07
C ARG A 439 -12.20 16.66 0.12
N LEU A 440 -11.56 15.68 0.78
CA LEU A 440 -12.00 15.19 2.07
C LEU A 440 -11.73 16.27 3.15
N THR A 441 -12.72 16.51 4.01
CA THR A 441 -12.60 17.46 5.13
C THR A 441 -11.83 16.83 6.30
N ASP A 442 -11.49 17.63 7.31
CA ASP A 442 -10.90 17.13 8.56
C ASP A 442 -11.83 16.17 9.31
N LYS A 443 -13.15 16.35 9.17
CA LYS A 443 -14.14 15.41 9.70
C LYS A 443 -14.02 14.03 9.01
N ALA A 444 -13.67 14.00 7.73
CA ALA A 444 -13.49 12.78 6.96
C ALA A 444 -12.12 12.11 7.20
N ALA A 445 -11.14 12.84 7.75
CA ALA A 445 -9.77 12.34 7.89
C ALA A 445 -9.68 10.94 8.55
N PRO A 446 -10.42 10.62 9.63
CA PRO A 446 -10.45 9.28 10.20
C PRO A 446 -11.04 8.22 9.26
N TYR A 447 -11.82 8.62 8.26
CA TYR A 447 -12.58 7.76 7.38
C TYR A 447 -12.05 7.74 5.93
N ASN A 448 -10.88 8.32 5.66
CA ASN A 448 -10.38 8.48 4.31
C ASN A 448 -9.93 7.18 3.63
N ASN A 449 -9.90 6.07 4.36
CA ASN A 449 -9.72 4.75 3.77
C ASN A 449 -11.05 4.11 3.34
N ILE A 450 -12.16 4.50 3.94
CA ILE A 450 -13.47 3.88 3.67
C ILE A 450 -14.41 4.76 2.84
N ILE A 451 -14.43 6.08 3.06
CA ILE A 451 -15.28 6.99 2.26
C ILE A 451 -14.98 6.87 0.75
N PRO A 452 -13.72 6.79 0.29
CA PRO A 452 -13.42 6.58 -1.12
C PRO A 452 -14.05 5.33 -1.71
N MET A 453 -14.28 4.28 -0.90
CA MET A 453 -14.94 3.05 -1.34
C MET A 453 -16.39 3.24 -1.78
N LEU A 454 -17.04 4.28 -1.30
CA LEU A 454 -18.40 4.60 -1.74
C LEU A 454 -18.47 4.95 -3.24
N PHE A 455 -17.33 5.35 -3.80
CA PHE A 455 -17.16 5.62 -5.24
C PHE A 455 -16.82 4.37 -6.06
N ALA A 456 -16.76 3.20 -5.44
CA ALA A 456 -16.56 1.93 -6.15
C ALA A 456 -17.86 1.48 -6.84
N PRO A 457 -17.80 0.61 -7.88
CA PRO A 457 -18.98 -0.01 -8.48
C PRO A 457 -19.87 -0.74 -7.46
N ASP A 458 -21.17 -0.75 -7.67
CA ASP A 458 -22.14 -1.33 -6.73
C ASP A 458 -21.89 -2.80 -6.42
N THR A 459 -21.45 -3.56 -7.42
CA THR A 459 -21.06 -4.97 -7.23
C THR A 459 -19.92 -5.13 -6.23
N LEU A 460 -18.92 -4.24 -6.26
CA LEU A 460 -17.81 -4.23 -5.31
C LEU A 460 -18.25 -3.74 -3.93
N LYS A 461 -19.10 -2.71 -3.89
CA LYS A 461 -19.68 -2.20 -2.63
C LYS A 461 -20.50 -3.27 -1.93
N ALA A 462 -21.34 -4.01 -2.68
CA ALA A 462 -22.14 -5.10 -2.13
C ALA A 462 -21.28 -6.18 -1.46
N VAL A 463 -20.12 -6.51 -2.05
CA VAL A 463 -19.16 -7.44 -1.44
C VAL A 463 -18.59 -6.87 -0.14
N ILE A 464 -18.15 -5.63 -0.14
CA ILE A 464 -17.47 -5.00 1.00
C ILE A 464 -18.43 -4.71 2.14
N PHE A 465 -19.61 -4.14 1.85
CA PHE A 465 -20.59 -3.74 2.86
C PHE A 465 -21.53 -4.85 3.30
N GLY A 466 -21.62 -5.92 2.52
CA GLY A 466 -22.42 -7.10 2.86
C GLY A 466 -21.69 -8.14 3.71
N LEU A 467 -20.49 -7.86 4.19
CA LEU A 467 -19.69 -8.78 4.99
C LEU A 467 -20.42 -9.18 6.28
N PRO A 468 -20.62 -10.50 6.55
CA PRO A 468 -21.05 -10.98 7.85
C PRO A 468 -20.09 -10.50 8.96
N GLU A 469 -20.62 -10.24 10.15
CA GLU A 469 -19.88 -9.69 11.27
C GLU A 469 -18.66 -10.54 11.65
N GLU A 470 -18.77 -11.86 11.57
CA GLU A 470 -17.70 -12.83 11.82
C GLU A 470 -16.49 -12.71 10.90
N TYR A 471 -16.68 -12.13 9.68
CA TYR A 471 -15.62 -11.91 8.71
C TYR A 471 -14.98 -10.51 8.86
N ARG A 472 -15.65 -9.58 9.53
CA ARG A 472 -15.12 -8.23 9.77
C ARG A 472 -13.92 -8.25 10.70
N GLU A 473 -13.85 -9.22 11.62
CA GLU A 473 -12.68 -9.43 12.50
C GLU A 473 -11.38 -9.77 11.73
N ASN A 474 -11.50 -10.19 10.48
CA ASN A 474 -10.37 -10.55 9.62
C ASN A 474 -10.18 -9.59 8.44
N PHE A 475 -10.99 -8.54 8.38
CA PHE A 475 -10.84 -7.49 7.39
C PHE A 475 -9.68 -6.57 7.78
N PRO A 476 -8.74 -6.21 6.87
CA PRO A 476 -8.88 -6.17 5.41
C PRO A 476 -7.98 -7.19 4.68
N LEU A 477 -7.99 -8.44 5.05
CA LEU A 477 -7.18 -9.43 4.35
C LEU A 477 -7.77 -9.75 2.96
N PRO A 478 -7.05 -9.58 1.85
CA PRO A 478 -7.55 -9.79 0.49
C PRO A 478 -8.17 -11.18 0.28
N HIS A 479 -7.64 -12.21 0.92
CA HIS A 479 -8.18 -13.58 0.84
C HIS A 479 -9.53 -13.76 1.54
N VAL A 480 -9.86 -12.93 2.53
CA VAL A 480 -11.17 -12.94 3.19
C VAL A 480 -12.25 -12.42 2.25
N LEU A 481 -11.97 -11.30 1.57
CA LEU A 481 -12.86 -10.76 0.54
C LEU A 481 -13.15 -11.78 -0.57
N THR A 482 -12.13 -12.54 -0.97
CA THR A 482 -12.27 -13.60 -1.96
C THR A 482 -13.18 -14.74 -1.46
N GLN A 483 -13.09 -15.13 -0.21
CA GLN A 483 -13.95 -16.17 0.39
C GLN A 483 -15.41 -15.70 0.53
N ILE A 484 -15.62 -14.44 0.88
CA ILE A 484 -16.94 -13.86 1.08
C ILE A 484 -17.67 -13.70 -0.24
N GLY A 485 -17.02 -13.24 -1.29
CA GLY A 485 -17.60 -13.19 -2.63
C GLY A 485 -18.10 -14.56 -3.10
N ALA A 486 -17.42 -15.65 -2.70
CA ALA A 486 -17.84 -17.02 -2.95
C ALA A 486 -19.10 -17.42 -2.18
N THR A 487 -19.21 -17.02 -0.92
CA THR A 487 -20.33 -17.39 -0.05
C THR A 487 -21.61 -16.63 -0.42
N GLN A 488 -21.48 -15.36 -0.81
CA GLN A 488 -22.64 -14.57 -1.23
C GLN A 488 -23.17 -14.97 -2.60
N SER A 489 -22.31 -15.39 -3.54
CA SER A 489 -22.76 -15.99 -4.81
C SER A 489 -23.58 -17.26 -4.59
N ALA A 490 -23.24 -18.07 -3.59
CA ALA A 490 -24.02 -19.25 -3.21
C ALA A 490 -25.35 -18.90 -2.53
N ALA A 491 -25.40 -17.81 -1.76
CA ALA A 491 -26.61 -17.36 -1.07
C ALA A 491 -27.61 -16.62 -1.99
N MET A 492 -27.13 -16.02 -3.08
CA MET A 492 -27.97 -15.37 -4.09
C MET A 492 -28.56 -16.34 -5.11
N ASN A 493 -28.23 -17.63 -5.07
CA ASN A 493 -28.78 -18.65 -5.94
C ASN A 493 -29.42 -19.81 -5.13
N PRO A 494 -30.54 -19.59 -4.38
CA PRO A 494 -31.22 -20.63 -3.60
C PRO A 494 -32.08 -21.57 -4.44
N GLY A 495 -31.93 -21.63 -5.78
CA GLY A 495 -32.82 -22.34 -6.70
C GLY A 495 -32.13 -23.15 -7.79
N GLY A 496 -31.00 -23.80 -7.52
CA GLY A 496 -30.37 -24.74 -8.44
C GLY A 496 -30.38 -26.16 -7.88
N HIS A 497 -31.46 -26.93 -8.20
CA HIS A 497 -31.45 -28.39 -8.09
C HIS A 497 -30.69 -29.03 -9.24
#